data_0a730175bb4256593cb462e374c463ec
#
_entry.id   0a730175bb4256593cb462e374c463ec
#
_cell.length_a   1.000
_cell.length_b   1.000
_cell.length_c   1.000
_cell.angle_alpha   90.00
_cell.angle_beta   90.00
_cell.angle_gamma   90.00
#
_symmetry.space_group_name_H-M   'P 1'
#
loop_
_entity.id
_entity.type
_entity.pdbx_description
1 polymer ?
#
loop_
_entity_poly.entity_id
_entity_poly.type
_entity_poly.pdbx_seq_one_letter_code
_entity_poly.pdbx_strand_id
1 'polypeptide(L)'
;MEISRKDIVSDHIADYGHGRFLKVSPDRYLDELGITPLETQVAIINALNNPKYRFVTAAVSRRLGKTYIANIIGQIVTLLPGSSVLIMSPNYRLSQISFELQRNLIKHFSLEVEKDNAKDSTIELSNGSSIRMGSVNQVDSVVGRSYDLIIFDEAALTDAGETAFNIALRPTLDKPNSKAIFISTPRGKNNWFAKFYDRGFNPEFPEWCSIHATWKDNPRIDMRDIEEARRTMSDAEFRQEYEADFATFEGRIYSFNFDTQVQNLAGLDTRDFDIVAGLDVGYRDPTALCILAYDYRTDKYYALAEYLSAEDSTSKHAKAIQFYMDKYDIDYIYIDSAAAQFRADLAADFGISTINAKKSILDGIAHMAGIVDNDRLIVDQNCKEILKALEAYQWDNTGVGKERPLHNWASHMSDAMRYCLYSHQTSVGSF
;
A
#
# COMPACT_ATOMS: atom_id res chain seq x y z
N MET A 1 29.59 -4.80 30.97
CA MET A 1 29.71 -3.47 31.58
C MET A 1 28.38 -2.80 31.36
N GLU A 2 27.51 -2.74 32.38
CA GLU A 2 26.23 -2.02 32.28
C GLU A 2 26.53 -0.54 32.09
N ILE A 3 26.23 -0.03 30.89
CA ILE A 3 26.35 1.40 30.59
C ILE A 3 25.17 2.08 31.26
N SER A 4 25.42 2.89 32.27
CA SER A 4 24.35 3.56 32.99
C SER A 4 23.75 4.66 32.13
N ARG A 5 22.46 4.96 32.36
CA ARG A 5 21.68 6.03 31.70
C ARG A 5 22.39 7.40 31.70
N LYS A 6 23.18 7.67 32.77
CA LYS A 6 23.99 8.89 32.85
C LYS A 6 25.06 8.95 31.77
N ASP A 7 25.64 7.81 31.40
CA ASP A 7 26.74 7.71 30.45
C ASP A 7 26.27 7.90 28.99
N ILE A 8 25.01 7.54 28.67
CA ILE A 8 24.42 7.79 27.33
C ILE A 8 24.09 9.25 27.16
N VAL A 9 23.68 9.95 28.21
CA VAL A 9 23.12 11.30 28.13
C VAL A 9 24.15 12.39 28.50
N SER A 10 25.03 12.17 29.48
CA SER A 10 25.85 13.26 30.02
C SER A 10 27.14 13.59 29.26
N ASP A 11 27.87 12.59 28.76
CA ASP A 11 29.20 12.84 28.19
C ASP A 11 29.16 13.16 26.69
N HIS A 12 28.05 12.85 25.99
CA HIS A 12 27.93 13.07 24.56
C HIS A 12 27.10 14.29 24.13
N ILE A 13 26.26 14.86 25.00
CA ILE A 13 25.54 16.09 24.68
C ILE A 13 26.51 17.24 24.39
N ALA A 14 27.65 17.30 25.09
CA ALA A 14 28.64 18.35 24.94
C ALA A 14 29.33 18.33 23.57
N ASP A 15 29.74 17.15 23.07
CA ASP A 15 30.52 17.05 21.83
C ASP A 15 29.66 16.81 20.59
N TYR A 16 28.64 15.92 20.68
CA TYR A 16 27.81 15.57 19.54
C TYR A 16 26.70 16.59 19.29
N GLY A 17 26.10 17.14 20.36
CA GLY A 17 24.87 17.94 20.28
C GLY A 17 25.03 19.37 19.78
N HIS A 18 26.26 19.91 19.63
CA HIS A 18 26.45 21.32 19.26
C HIS A 18 25.96 21.59 17.82
N GLY A 19 24.95 22.45 17.68
CA GLY A 19 24.36 22.80 16.39
C GLY A 19 23.49 21.73 15.71
N ARG A 20 23.36 20.53 16.29
CA ARG A 20 22.56 19.43 15.72
C ARG A 20 21.16 19.37 16.34
N PHE A 21 20.21 18.81 15.59
CA PHE A 21 18.85 18.57 16.07
C PHE A 21 18.82 17.39 17.07
N LEU A 22 19.39 16.25 16.67
CA LEU A 22 19.53 15.09 17.56
C LEU A 22 20.72 15.34 18.49
N LYS A 23 20.46 15.47 19.78
CA LYS A 23 21.48 15.78 20.79
C LYS A 23 22.25 14.56 21.29
N VAL A 24 21.71 13.36 21.07
CA VAL A 24 22.35 12.07 21.35
C VAL A 24 22.77 11.44 20.04
N SER A 25 23.95 10.79 20.02
CA SER A 25 24.45 10.11 18.83
C SER A 25 23.54 8.95 18.41
N PRO A 26 22.91 9.00 17.22
CA PRO A 26 22.13 7.89 16.71
C PRO A 26 22.98 6.63 16.50
N ASP A 27 24.23 6.75 16.13
CA ASP A 27 25.13 5.62 15.88
C ASP A 27 25.29 4.81 17.15
N ARG A 28 25.59 5.46 18.28
CA ARG A 28 25.69 4.78 19.57
C ARG A 28 24.39 4.12 19.99
N TYR A 29 23.25 4.79 19.76
CA TYR A 29 21.93 4.24 20.05
C TYR A 29 21.63 2.99 19.22
N LEU A 30 22.02 3.00 17.93
CA LEU A 30 21.87 1.87 17.03
C LEU A 30 22.84 0.71 17.38
N ASP A 31 24.07 1.03 17.77
CA ASP A 31 25.06 0.04 18.21
C ASP A 31 24.57 -0.74 19.45
N GLU A 32 23.96 -0.07 20.43
CA GLU A 32 23.35 -0.71 21.60
C GLU A 32 22.20 -1.64 21.24
N LEU A 33 21.49 -1.36 20.13
CA LEU A 33 20.46 -2.25 19.57
C LEU A 33 21.04 -3.36 18.70
N GLY A 34 22.37 -3.39 18.50
CA GLY A 34 23.03 -4.32 17.58
C GLY A 34 22.66 -4.09 16.10
N ILE A 35 22.33 -2.84 15.74
CA ILE A 35 21.86 -2.46 14.41
C ILE A 35 22.93 -1.70 13.66
N THR A 36 23.32 -2.21 12.51
CA THR A 36 24.08 -1.44 11.53
C THR A 36 23.07 -0.69 10.63
N PRO A 37 23.04 0.66 10.66
CA PRO A 37 22.07 1.41 9.86
C PRO A 37 22.33 1.23 8.37
N LEU A 38 21.25 1.31 7.57
CA LEU A 38 21.32 1.42 6.13
C LEU A 38 21.70 2.86 5.74
N GLU A 39 22.31 3.04 4.57
CA GLU A 39 22.68 4.37 4.06
C GLU A 39 21.49 5.33 4.04
N THR A 40 20.31 4.85 3.66
CA THR A 40 19.05 5.60 3.72
C THR A 40 18.72 6.11 5.11
N GLN A 41 18.91 5.27 6.13
CA GLN A 41 18.63 5.62 7.53
C GLN A 41 19.62 6.69 8.01
N VAL A 42 20.88 6.57 7.63
CA VAL A 42 21.91 7.59 7.87
C VAL A 42 21.58 8.89 7.16
N ALA A 43 21.10 8.84 5.91
CA ALA A 43 20.69 10.02 5.16
C ALA A 43 19.54 10.79 5.85
N ILE A 44 18.53 10.08 6.37
CA ILE A 44 17.41 10.68 7.14
C ILE A 44 17.94 11.36 8.41
N ILE A 45 18.81 10.70 9.16
CA ILE A 45 19.44 11.26 10.37
C ILE A 45 20.23 12.52 10.04
N ASN A 46 21.04 12.49 8.98
CA ASN A 46 21.84 13.63 8.54
C ASN A 46 20.98 14.82 8.07
N ALA A 47 19.89 14.55 7.35
CA ALA A 47 18.94 15.59 6.96
C ALA A 47 18.28 16.26 8.17
N LEU A 48 17.91 15.48 9.20
CA LEU A 48 17.38 16.04 10.44
C LEU A 48 18.40 16.86 11.22
N ASN A 49 19.65 16.43 11.25
CA ASN A 49 20.73 17.15 11.94
C ASN A 49 21.17 18.42 11.19
N ASN A 50 20.80 18.57 9.93
CA ASN A 50 21.12 19.77 9.18
C ASN A 50 20.19 20.93 9.60
N PRO A 51 20.72 22.05 10.10
CA PRO A 51 19.92 23.18 10.57
C PRO A 51 19.14 23.86 9.43
N LYS A 52 19.56 23.69 8.18
CA LYS A 52 18.86 24.21 7.00
C LYS A 52 17.48 23.61 6.83
N TYR A 53 17.34 22.31 7.12
CA TYR A 53 16.10 21.58 6.82
C TYR A 53 15.20 21.50 8.05
N ARG A 54 13.97 21.94 7.89
CA ARG A 54 12.90 21.81 8.87
C ARG A 54 11.97 20.65 8.56
N PHE A 55 11.83 20.34 7.29
CA PHE A 55 10.94 19.30 6.78
C PHE A 55 11.72 18.30 5.95
N VAL A 56 11.55 17.02 6.25
CA VAL A 56 12.20 15.91 5.53
C VAL A 56 11.15 15.00 4.97
N THR A 57 11.17 14.76 3.66
CA THR A 57 10.32 13.77 3.00
C THR A 57 11.16 12.60 2.51
N ALA A 58 10.83 11.38 2.90
CA ALA A 58 11.58 10.18 2.53
C ALA A 58 10.68 9.20 1.77
N ALA A 59 10.87 9.13 0.45
CA ALA A 59 10.26 8.14 -0.42
C ALA A 59 11.14 6.88 -0.40
N VAL A 60 10.66 5.84 0.29
CA VAL A 60 11.48 4.67 0.65
C VAL A 60 10.73 3.40 0.34
N SER A 61 11.35 2.49 -0.40
CA SER A 61 10.75 1.21 -0.75
C SER A 61 10.43 0.33 0.46
N ARG A 62 9.70 -0.75 0.24
CA ARG A 62 9.49 -1.77 1.29
C ARG A 62 10.80 -2.40 1.75
N ARG A 63 10.80 -2.95 2.99
CA ARG A 63 11.93 -3.68 3.60
C ARG A 63 13.20 -2.86 3.89
N LEU A 64 13.10 -1.51 3.90
CA LEU A 64 14.18 -0.61 4.33
C LEU A 64 14.05 -0.12 5.78
N GLY A 65 13.13 -0.69 6.55
CA GLY A 65 12.97 -0.40 7.98
C GLY A 65 12.45 1.00 8.31
N LYS A 66 11.58 1.58 7.45
CA LYS A 66 10.97 2.91 7.61
C LYS A 66 10.43 3.16 9.02
N THR A 67 9.43 2.37 9.40
CA THR A 67 8.77 2.48 10.71
C THR A 67 9.75 2.33 11.87
N TYR A 68 10.73 1.44 11.73
CA TYR A 68 11.70 1.19 12.77
C TYR A 68 12.62 2.38 13.01
N ILE A 69 13.22 2.95 11.95
CA ILE A 69 14.08 4.13 12.09
C ILE A 69 13.29 5.37 12.52
N ALA A 70 12.05 5.53 12.07
CA ALA A 70 11.16 6.61 12.51
C ALA A 70 10.95 6.56 14.04
N ASN A 71 10.69 5.39 14.57
CA ASN A 71 10.50 5.17 16.01
C ASN A 71 11.79 5.38 16.80
N ILE A 72 12.94 4.92 16.30
CA ILE A 72 14.25 5.16 16.91
C ILE A 72 14.55 6.67 16.99
N ILE A 73 14.34 7.40 15.91
CA ILE A 73 14.53 8.86 15.89
C ILE A 73 13.62 9.54 16.92
N GLY A 74 12.35 9.15 16.98
CA GLY A 74 11.41 9.64 18.01
C GLY A 74 11.92 9.38 19.41
N GLN A 75 12.40 8.17 19.70
CA GLN A 75 12.95 7.80 21.01
C GLN A 75 14.20 8.61 21.35
N ILE A 76 15.13 8.80 20.42
CA ILE A 76 16.34 9.59 20.63
C ILE A 76 15.98 11.03 21.03
N VAL A 77 14.97 11.63 20.42
CA VAL A 77 14.50 12.98 20.78
C VAL A 77 13.99 13.01 22.22
N THR A 78 13.28 11.96 22.69
CA THR A 78 12.75 11.92 24.06
C THR A 78 13.82 11.69 25.14
N LEU A 79 15.07 11.39 24.78
CA LEU A 79 16.17 11.38 25.72
C LEU A 79 16.52 12.80 26.24
N LEU A 80 16.14 13.84 25.50
CA LEU A 80 16.25 15.21 25.97
C LEU A 80 15.12 15.54 26.93
N PRO A 81 15.44 16.06 28.15
CA PRO A 81 14.41 16.44 29.12
C PRO A 81 13.40 17.45 28.54
N GLY A 82 12.11 17.18 28.79
CA GLY A 82 11.01 18.06 28.39
C GLY A 82 10.69 18.08 26.90
N SER A 83 11.26 17.18 26.11
CA SER A 83 10.95 17.10 24.67
C SER A 83 9.61 16.39 24.42
N SER A 84 8.98 16.73 23.32
CA SER A 84 7.68 16.17 22.93
C SER A 84 7.72 15.69 21.48
N VAL A 85 7.36 14.42 21.26
CA VAL A 85 7.36 13.78 19.95
C VAL A 85 5.95 13.30 19.60
N LEU A 86 5.54 13.47 18.36
CA LEU A 86 4.32 12.93 17.81
C LEU A 86 4.63 12.02 16.63
N ILE A 87 4.14 10.78 16.67
CA ILE A 87 4.17 9.86 15.52
C ILE A 87 2.75 9.70 15.01
N MET A 88 2.53 10.12 13.77
CA MET A 88 1.27 10.03 13.06
C MET A 88 1.28 8.87 12.09
N SER A 89 0.21 8.12 12.05
CA SER A 89 -0.02 7.03 11.09
C SER A 89 -1.36 7.22 10.37
N PRO A 90 -1.60 6.59 9.22
CA PRO A 90 -2.86 6.71 8.47
C PRO A 90 -4.09 6.33 9.31
N ASN A 91 -3.98 5.31 10.14
CA ASN A 91 -5.08 4.81 10.96
C ASN A 91 -4.59 4.32 12.34
N TYR A 92 -5.54 4.08 13.23
CA TYR A 92 -5.27 3.65 14.61
C TYR A 92 -4.49 2.33 14.68
N ARG A 93 -4.77 1.35 13.81
CA ARG A 93 -4.08 0.05 13.83
C ARG A 93 -2.58 0.21 13.57
N LEU A 94 -2.20 1.05 12.64
CA LEU A 94 -0.79 1.34 12.35
C LEU A 94 -0.14 2.14 13.48
N SER A 95 -0.85 3.06 14.12
CA SER A 95 -0.31 3.81 15.26
C SER A 95 -0.02 2.89 16.46
N GLN A 96 -0.78 1.82 16.66
CA GLN A 96 -0.51 0.84 17.72
C GLN A 96 0.81 0.07 17.50
N ILE A 97 1.21 -0.17 16.26
CA ILE A 97 2.51 -0.79 15.96
C ILE A 97 3.66 0.09 16.49
N SER A 98 3.59 1.40 16.23
CA SER A 98 4.57 2.35 16.77
C SER A 98 4.51 2.45 18.30
N PHE A 99 3.33 2.37 18.89
CA PHE A 99 3.17 2.40 20.35
C PHE A 99 3.85 1.20 21.02
N GLU A 100 3.63 0.00 20.53
CA GLU A 100 4.30 -1.21 21.05
C GLU A 100 5.80 -1.19 20.79
N LEU A 101 6.23 -0.67 19.65
CA LEU A 101 7.66 -0.53 19.36
C LEU A 101 8.34 0.44 20.33
N GLN A 102 7.69 1.56 20.68
CA GLN A 102 8.21 2.49 21.69
C GLN A 102 8.32 1.86 23.08
N ARG A 103 7.33 1.08 23.50
CA ARG A 103 7.39 0.34 24.74
C ARG A 103 8.59 -0.62 24.79
N ASN A 104 8.84 -1.32 23.67
CA ASN A 104 9.97 -2.24 23.57
C ASN A 104 11.31 -1.50 23.64
N LEU A 105 11.46 -0.37 22.97
CA LEU A 105 12.66 0.48 23.02
C LEU A 105 12.88 1.05 24.43
N ILE A 106 11.84 1.56 25.08
CA ILE A 106 11.87 2.07 26.46
C ILE A 106 12.33 0.98 27.43
N LYS A 107 11.78 -0.23 27.29
CA LYS A 107 12.17 -1.39 28.11
C LYS A 107 13.62 -1.78 27.86
N HIS A 108 14.04 -1.85 26.59
CA HIS A 108 15.43 -2.21 26.23
C HIS A 108 16.45 -1.26 26.87
N PHE A 109 16.20 0.04 26.81
CA PHE A 109 17.07 1.06 27.40
C PHE A 109 16.79 1.35 28.87
N SER A 110 15.91 0.57 29.51
CA SER A 110 15.54 0.73 30.94
C SER A 110 15.17 2.19 31.28
N LEU A 111 14.45 2.89 30.37
CA LEU A 111 14.03 4.25 30.62
C LEU A 111 12.89 4.28 31.63
N GLU A 112 12.96 5.21 32.60
CA GLU A 112 11.92 5.36 33.60
C GLU A 112 10.68 6.03 33.02
N VAL A 113 9.54 5.34 33.15
CA VAL A 113 8.24 5.79 32.69
C VAL A 113 7.47 6.38 33.87
N GLU A 114 7.01 7.63 33.72
CA GLU A 114 6.13 8.27 34.68
C GLU A 114 4.67 7.86 34.41
N LYS A 115 4.30 7.80 33.11
CA LYS A 115 2.93 7.43 32.70
C LYS A 115 2.95 6.68 31.37
N ASP A 116 2.25 5.54 31.36
CA ASP A 116 1.97 4.76 30.14
C ASP A 116 0.45 4.69 29.98
N ASN A 117 -0.08 5.42 28.99
CA ASN A 117 -1.53 5.49 28.72
C ASN A 117 -1.84 4.87 27.37
N ALA A 118 -2.22 3.60 27.39
CA ALA A 118 -2.56 2.86 26.18
C ALA A 118 -3.83 3.41 25.48
N LYS A 119 -4.79 3.99 26.24
CA LYS A 119 -6.02 4.54 25.67
C LYS A 119 -5.72 5.76 24.79
N ASP A 120 -4.84 6.65 25.27
CA ASP A 120 -4.48 7.87 24.56
C ASP A 120 -3.19 7.69 23.73
N SER A 121 -2.64 6.47 23.67
CA SER A 121 -1.39 6.10 22.98
C SER A 121 -0.26 7.10 23.31
N THR A 122 -0.04 7.38 24.60
CA THR A 122 0.94 8.36 25.08
C THR A 122 1.80 7.75 26.17
N ILE A 123 3.12 7.95 26.08
CA ILE A 123 4.11 7.58 27.10
C ILE A 123 4.82 8.84 27.57
N GLU A 124 4.83 9.07 28.88
CA GLU A 124 5.53 10.17 29.54
C GLU A 124 6.71 9.57 30.34
N LEU A 125 7.91 10.11 30.12
CA LEU A 125 9.12 9.65 30.79
C LEU A 125 9.43 10.54 32.00
N SER A 126 10.10 9.99 33.00
CA SER A 126 10.47 10.70 34.24
C SER A 126 11.38 11.92 34.03
N ASN A 127 12.00 12.07 32.85
CA ASN A 127 12.72 13.29 32.47
C ASN A 127 11.82 14.43 31.96
N GLY A 128 10.49 14.27 32.04
CA GLY A 128 9.49 15.21 31.57
C GLY A 128 9.25 15.20 30.05
N SER A 129 9.88 14.28 29.31
CA SER A 129 9.61 14.13 27.88
C SER A 129 8.42 13.23 27.61
N SER A 130 7.81 13.37 26.44
CA SER A 130 6.65 12.56 26.04
C SER A 130 6.73 12.13 24.58
N ILE A 131 6.19 10.96 24.31
CA ILE A 131 5.95 10.48 22.96
C ILE A 131 4.48 10.05 22.82
N ARG A 132 3.83 10.55 21.78
CA ARG A 132 2.43 10.28 21.49
C ARG A 132 2.31 9.69 20.11
N MET A 133 1.43 8.72 19.95
CA MET A 133 1.01 8.17 18.66
C MET A 133 -0.40 8.64 18.34
N GLY A 134 -0.59 9.10 17.09
CA GLY A 134 -1.88 9.55 16.58
C GLY A 134 -2.21 8.94 15.23
N SER A 135 -3.46 9.03 14.85
CA SER A 135 -3.91 8.71 13.50
C SER A 135 -4.40 9.96 12.77
N VAL A 136 -4.20 10.02 11.46
CA VAL A 136 -4.65 11.17 10.64
C VAL A 136 -6.16 11.32 10.73
N ASN A 137 -6.91 10.22 10.87
CA ASN A 137 -8.36 10.23 11.01
C ASN A 137 -8.85 10.85 12.35
N GLN A 138 -7.95 11.04 13.32
CA GLN A 138 -8.25 11.59 14.65
C GLN A 138 -7.28 12.72 15.01
N VAL A 139 -6.88 13.52 14.04
CA VAL A 139 -5.87 14.58 14.21
C VAL A 139 -6.24 15.56 15.33
N ASP A 140 -7.50 15.85 15.54
CA ASP A 140 -7.97 16.76 16.60
C ASP A 140 -7.58 16.29 18.01
N SER A 141 -7.34 15.00 18.22
CA SER A 141 -6.93 14.47 19.53
C SER A 141 -5.50 14.82 19.91
N VAL A 142 -4.67 15.25 18.96
CA VAL A 142 -3.23 15.54 19.15
C VAL A 142 -2.87 17.02 19.00
N VAL A 143 -3.81 17.89 18.60
CA VAL A 143 -3.63 19.35 18.59
C VAL A 143 -3.65 19.95 20.01
N GLY A 144 -3.21 21.21 20.14
CA GLY A 144 -3.18 21.93 21.43
C GLY A 144 -1.97 21.61 22.29
N ARG A 145 -0.93 21.00 21.72
CA ARG A 145 0.38 20.77 22.34
C ARG A 145 1.48 21.28 21.42
N SER A 146 2.66 21.53 21.96
CA SER A 146 3.84 21.91 21.19
C SER A 146 4.77 20.71 21.03
N TYR A 147 5.19 20.41 19.81
CA TYR A 147 6.07 19.29 19.50
C TYR A 147 7.45 19.75 19.04
N ASP A 148 8.48 19.01 19.46
CA ASP A 148 9.83 19.16 18.94
C ASP A 148 10.00 18.42 17.61
N LEU A 149 9.31 17.25 17.48
CA LEU A 149 9.33 16.43 16.29
C LEU A 149 7.95 15.83 15.99
N ILE A 150 7.53 15.97 14.74
CA ILE A 150 6.36 15.24 14.20
C ILE A 150 6.85 14.28 13.13
N ILE A 151 6.46 13.02 13.22
CA ILE A 151 6.77 11.97 12.25
C ILE A 151 5.47 11.49 11.63
N PHE A 152 5.35 11.53 10.31
CA PHE A 152 4.30 10.85 9.58
C PHE A 152 4.86 9.55 9.01
N ASP A 153 4.50 8.43 9.62
CA ASP A 153 4.84 7.09 9.13
C ASP A 153 3.75 6.59 8.19
N GLU A 154 4.15 5.97 7.09
CA GLU A 154 3.29 5.55 5.98
C GLU A 154 2.40 6.70 5.44
N ALA A 155 3.02 7.87 5.27
CA ALA A 155 2.36 9.15 4.93
C ALA A 155 1.50 9.08 3.66
N ALA A 156 1.96 8.36 2.62
CA ALA A 156 1.24 8.26 1.35
C ALA A 156 -0.04 7.40 1.40
N LEU A 157 -0.30 6.67 2.51
CA LEU A 157 -1.49 5.82 2.65
C LEU A 157 -2.77 6.57 3.06
N THR A 158 -2.73 7.89 3.16
CA THR A 158 -3.89 8.71 3.53
C THR A 158 -3.99 9.96 2.67
N ASP A 159 -5.17 10.30 2.19
CA ASP A 159 -5.43 11.51 1.42
C ASP A 159 -5.54 12.75 2.32
N ALA A 160 -5.92 12.57 3.59
CA ALA A 160 -6.15 13.67 4.53
C ALA A 160 -4.86 14.26 5.14
N GLY A 161 -3.68 13.73 4.79
CA GLY A 161 -2.43 14.10 5.43
C GLY A 161 -2.00 15.54 5.18
N GLU A 162 -2.26 16.11 3.99
CA GLU A 162 -1.94 17.52 3.70
C GLU A 162 -2.73 18.47 4.59
N THR A 163 -4.02 18.25 4.70
CA THR A 163 -4.91 19.04 5.56
C THR A 163 -4.55 18.88 7.03
N ALA A 164 -4.35 17.63 7.48
CA ALA A 164 -3.94 17.33 8.84
C ALA A 164 -2.62 18.03 9.19
N PHE A 165 -1.63 18.01 8.30
CA PHE A 165 -0.37 18.69 8.55
C PHE A 165 -0.49 20.20 8.49
N ASN A 166 -0.94 20.78 7.38
CA ASN A 166 -0.89 22.21 7.16
C ASN A 166 -1.79 23.01 8.11
N ILE A 167 -2.98 22.46 8.43
CA ILE A 167 -3.99 23.16 9.24
C ILE A 167 -3.82 22.83 10.72
N ALA A 168 -3.72 21.54 11.07
CA ALA A 168 -3.78 21.10 12.46
C ALA A 168 -2.39 20.99 13.11
N LEU A 169 -1.39 20.38 12.44
CA LEU A 169 -0.14 20.00 13.08
C LEU A 169 1.02 20.97 12.86
N ARG A 170 1.11 21.63 11.70
CA ARG A 170 2.17 22.60 11.44
C ARG A 170 2.22 23.73 12.48
N PRO A 171 1.09 24.28 12.95
CA PRO A 171 1.09 25.27 14.04
C PRO A 171 1.66 24.76 15.36
N THR A 172 1.61 23.45 15.62
CA THR A 172 2.13 22.84 16.85
C THR A 172 3.67 22.67 16.84
N LEU A 173 4.33 22.92 15.71
CA LEU A 173 5.77 23.02 15.57
C LEU A 173 6.23 24.47 15.88
N ASP A 174 5.88 24.97 17.05
CA ASP A 174 6.12 26.34 17.51
C ASP A 174 7.42 26.51 18.31
N LYS A 175 8.03 25.39 18.71
CA LYS A 175 9.30 25.38 19.42
C LYS A 175 10.47 25.72 18.46
N PRO A 176 11.55 26.38 18.96
CA PRO A 176 12.76 26.59 18.18
C PRO A 176 13.33 25.25 17.67
N ASN A 177 13.69 25.22 16.39
CA ASN A 177 14.24 24.06 15.70
C ASN A 177 13.31 22.83 15.60
N SER A 178 12.01 22.97 15.88
CA SER A 178 11.06 21.89 15.69
C SER A 178 10.99 21.42 14.23
N LYS A 179 10.85 20.10 14.02
CA LYS A 179 10.96 19.49 12.68
C LYS A 179 9.79 18.54 12.40
N ALA A 180 9.57 18.26 11.12
CA ALA A 180 8.70 17.17 10.71
C ALA A 180 9.37 16.26 9.68
N ILE A 181 9.03 14.97 9.76
CA ILE A 181 9.42 13.92 8.80
C ILE A 181 8.17 13.31 8.21
N PHE A 182 8.20 13.05 6.91
CA PHE A 182 7.18 12.31 6.16
C PHE A 182 7.86 11.12 5.51
N ILE A 183 7.55 9.91 5.96
CA ILE A 183 8.17 8.67 5.47
C ILE A 183 7.08 7.78 4.88
N SER A 184 7.27 7.30 3.66
CA SER A 184 6.36 6.34 3.04
C SER A 184 6.98 5.62 1.85
N THR A 185 6.38 4.51 1.46
CA THR A 185 6.42 4.05 0.07
C THR A 185 5.49 4.97 -0.73
N PRO A 186 5.89 5.49 -1.90
CA PRO A 186 5.05 6.32 -2.76
C PRO A 186 3.75 5.64 -3.18
N ARG A 187 2.74 6.43 -3.53
CA ARG A 187 1.44 5.98 -4.05
C ARG A 187 1.01 6.89 -5.20
N GLY A 188 1.69 6.77 -6.36
CA GLY A 188 1.46 7.64 -7.50
C GLY A 188 1.96 9.08 -7.32
N LYS A 189 1.80 9.93 -8.36
CA LYS A 189 2.26 11.33 -8.39
C LYS A 189 1.20 12.33 -7.91
N ASN A 190 -0.08 11.97 -7.98
CA ASN A 190 -1.20 12.89 -7.79
C ASN A 190 -1.70 12.95 -6.35
N ASN A 191 -0.80 12.94 -5.37
CA ASN A 191 -1.15 13.00 -3.95
C ASN A 191 -0.28 14.00 -3.19
N TRP A 192 -0.64 14.29 -1.96
CA TRP A 192 0.03 15.28 -1.13
C TRP A 192 1.47 14.88 -0.75
N PHE A 193 1.75 13.57 -0.58
CA PHE A 193 3.09 13.09 -0.26
C PHE A 193 4.07 13.35 -1.41
N ALA A 194 3.63 13.12 -2.66
CA ALA A 194 4.39 13.46 -3.85
C ALA A 194 4.69 14.97 -3.92
N LYS A 195 3.67 15.83 -3.67
CA LYS A 195 3.87 17.28 -3.62
C LYS A 195 4.90 17.69 -2.56
N PHE A 196 4.89 17.07 -1.39
CA PHE A 196 5.86 17.35 -0.32
C PHE A 196 7.26 16.84 -0.69
N TYR A 197 7.34 15.71 -1.37
CA TYR A 197 8.59 15.20 -1.90
C TYR A 197 9.19 16.15 -2.94
N ASP A 198 8.40 16.67 -3.86
CA ASP A 198 8.85 17.60 -4.89
C ASP A 198 9.39 18.93 -4.29
N ARG A 199 8.88 19.35 -3.12
CA ARG A 199 9.39 20.55 -2.42
C ARG A 199 10.88 20.48 -2.10
N GLY A 200 11.42 19.30 -1.80
CA GLY A 200 12.83 19.14 -1.49
C GLY A 200 13.78 19.40 -2.66
N PHE A 201 13.25 19.46 -3.88
CA PHE A 201 13.99 19.81 -5.11
C PHE A 201 13.67 21.23 -5.61
N ASN A 202 12.65 21.88 -5.04
CA ASN A 202 12.26 23.23 -5.45
C ASN A 202 12.97 24.30 -4.60
N PRO A 203 13.78 25.18 -5.23
CA PRO A 203 14.48 26.27 -4.53
C PRO A 203 13.58 27.23 -3.74
N GLU A 204 12.27 27.29 -4.04
CA GLU A 204 11.30 28.08 -3.30
C GLU A 204 11.01 27.54 -1.89
N PHE A 205 11.41 26.31 -1.62
CA PHE A 205 11.22 25.63 -0.35
C PHE A 205 12.57 25.20 0.28
N PRO A 206 13.47 26.14 0.60
CA PRO A 206 14.83 25.83 1.02
C PRO A 206 14.92 25.05 2.34
N GLU A 207 13.85 25.05 3.13
CA GLU A 207 13.74 24.33 4.40
C GLU A 207 13.28 22.84 4.23
N TRP A 208 13.03 22.40 2.98
CA TRP A 208 12.66 21.03 2.66
C TRP A 208 13.85 20.22 2.15
N CYS A 209 13.86 18.94 2.48
CA CYS A 209 14.82 17.95 1.98
C CYS A 209 14.07 16.68 1.58
N SER A 210 14.37 16.13 0.42
CA SER A 210 13.80 14.89 -0.05
C SER A 210 14.85 13.80 -0.23
N ILE A 211 14.52 12.60 0.23
CA ILE A 211 15.36 11.40 0.20
C ILE A 211 14.62 10.34 -0.57
N HIS A 212 15.33 9.66 -1.46
CA HIS A 212 14.82 8.51 -2.22
C HIS A 212 15.67 7.29 -1.92
N ALA A 213 15.01 6.12 -1.72
CA ALA A 213 15.72 4.87 -1.53
C ALA A 213 14.91 3.67 -2.06
N THR A 214 15.63 2.77 -2.70
CA THR A 214 15.10 1.60 -3.38
C THR A 214 15.51 0.32 -2.66
N TRP A 215 14.99 -0.82 -3.08
CA TRP A 215 15.43 -2.13 -2.55
C TRP A 215 16.94 -2.35 -2.67
N LYS A 216 17.62 -1.71 -3.63
CA LYS A 216 19.08 -1.82 -3.85
C LYS A 216 19.90 -1.23 -2.71
N ASP A 217 19.29 -0.31 -1.94
CA ASP A 217 19.91 0.33 -0.77
C ASP A 217 19.87 -0.57 0.48
N ASN A 218 19.32 -1.79 0.37
CA ASN A 218 19.34 -2.79 1.43
C ASN A 218 20.17 -4.03 1.02
N PRO A 219 21.44 -4.10 1.41
CA PRO A 219 22.31 -5.23 1.06
C PRO A 219 21.91 -6.57 1.74
N ARG A 220 20.93 -6.54 2.65
CA ARG A 220 20.44 -7.72 3.38
C ARG A 220 19.20 -8.35 2.72
N ILE A 221 18.70 -7.77 1.64
CA ILE A 221 17.52 -8.29 0.96
C ILE A 221 17.88 -9.55 0.18
N ASP A 222 17.05 -10.59 0.29
CA ASP A 222 17.26 -11.80 -0.49
C ASP A 222 16.87 -11.53 -1.97
N MET A 223 17.80 -11.79 -2.88
CA MET A 223 17.54 -11.61 -4.31
C MET A 223 16.42 -12.50 -4.84
N ARG A 224 16.19 -13.66 -4.20
CA ARG A 224 15.07 -14.54 -4.54
C ARG A 224 13.71 -13.87 -4.30
N ASP A 225 13.59 -13.09 -3.21
CA ASP A 225 12.38 -12.31 -2.92
C ASP A 225 12.14 -11.22 -3.99
N ILE A 226 13.21 -10.63 -4.52
CA ILE A 226 13.13 -9.63 -5.60
C ILE A 226 12.72 -10.27 -6.92
N GLU A 227 13.30 -11.42 -7.25
CA GLU A 227 12.97 -12.17 -8.48
C GLU A 227 11.52 -12.69 -8.43
N GLU A 228 11.07 -13.17 -7.27
CA GLU A 228 9.68 -13.58 -7.06
C GLU A 228 8.72 -12.40 -7.21
N ALA A 229 9.04 -11.26 -6.58
CA ALA A 229 8.23 -10.05 -6.69
C ALA A 229 8.14 -9.57 -8.15
N ARG A 230 9.25 -9.55 -8.89
CA ARG A 230 9.25 -9.20 -10.33
C ARG A 230 8.38 -10.12 -11.16
N ARG A 231 8.34 -11.41 -10.82
CA ARG A 231 7.55 -12.41 -11.57
C ARG A 231 6.06 -12.36 -11.25
N THR A 232 5.70 -11.89 -10.07
CA THR A 232 4.31 -11.96 -9.56
C THR A 232 3.58 -10.63 -9.55
N MET A 233 4.30 -9.52 -9.59
CA MET A 233 3.75 -8.16 -9.62
C MET A 233 3.77 -7.59 -11.03
N SER A 234 2.90 -6.63 -11.30
CA SER A 234 3.03 -5.77 -12.48
C SER A 234 4.29 -4.90 -12.39
N ASP A 235 4.81 -4.43 -13.52
CA ASP A 235 5.97 -3.53 -13.53
C ASP A 235 5.73 -2.26 -12.71
N ALA A 236 4.53 -1.68 -12.82
CA ALA A 236 4.16 -0.49 -12.07
C ALA A 236 4.15 -0.72 -10.55
N GLU A 237 3.61 -1.86 -10.07
CA GLU A 237 3.66 -2.23 -8.67
C GLU A 237 5.08 -2.48 -8.19
N PHE A 238 5.87 -3.22 -8.97
CA PHE A 238 7.27 -3.47 -8.62
C PHE A 238 8.04 -2.17 -8.48
N ARG A 239 7.91 -1.25 -9.42
CA ARG A 239 8.53 0.07 -9.38
C ARG A 239 8.07 0.86 -8.15
N GLN A 240 6.77 0.89 -7.86
CA GLN A 240 6.24 1.58 -6.69
C GLN A 240 6.75 0.98 -5.37
N GLU A 241 6.62 -0.34 -5.17
CA GLU A 241 6.86 -0.98 -3.88
C GLU A 241 8.35 -1.24 -3.60
N TYR A 242 9.14 -1.54 -4.65
CA TYR A 242 10.55 -1.89 -4.52
C TYR A 242 11.51 -0.80 -5.00
N GLU A 243 11.13 0.02 -5.98
CA GLU A 243 11.97 1.11 -6.46
C GLU A 243 11.55 2.47 -5.90
N ALA A 244 10.50 2.52 -5.06
CA ALA A 244 9.94 3.74 -4.48
C ALA A 244 9.62 4.80 -5.55
N ASP A 245 9.24 4.33 -6.73
CA ASP A 245 8.88 5.21 -7.83
C ASP A 245 7.48 5.81 -7.60
N PHE A 246 7.35 7.09 -7.93
CA PHE A 246 6.06 7.77 -8.01
C PHE A 246 5.36 7.43 -9.34
N ALA A 247 5.39 6.15 -9.72
CA ALA A 247 4.76 5.69 -10.95
C ALA A 247 3.30 6.17 -10.98
N THR A 248 2.91 6.83 -12.05
CA THR A 248 1.52 7.08 -12.36
C THR A 248 1.06 5.97 -13.28
N PHE A 249 -0.08 5.42 -12.98
CA PHE A 249 -0.79 4.55 -13.90
C PHE A 249 -1.41 5.44 -15.01
N GLU A 250 -0.56 6.00 -15.89
CA GLU A 250 -1.02 6.79 -17.03
C GLU A 250 -1.33 5.86 -18.20
N GLY A 251 -2.55 5.90 -18.71
CA GLY A 251 -2.99 5.14 -19.87
C GLY A 251 -3.69 3.82 -19.54
N ARG A 252 -3.45 2.80 -20.35
CA ARG A 252 -4.07 1.46 -20.19
C ARG A 252 -3.69 0.83 -18.85
N ILE A 253 -4.66 0.17 -18.23
CA ILE A 253 -4.45 -0.54 -16.97
C ILE A 253 -3.64 -1.82 -17.19
N TYR A 254 -3.82 -2.49 -18.34
CA TYR A 254 -3.19 -3.77 -18.65
C TYR A 254 -2.26 -3.66 -19.87
N SER A 255 -1.05 -4.21 -19.74
CA SER A 255 -0.06 -4.29 -20.82
C SER A 255 -0.24 -5.56 -21.66
N PHE A 256 -1.47 -5.85 -22.08
CA PHE A 256 -1.81 -7.06 -22.82
C PHE A 256 -1.15 -7.09 -24.19
N ASN A 257 -0.42 -8.18 -24.50
CA ASN A 257 0.23 -8.38 -25.78
C ASN A 257 -0.68 -9.19 -26.73
N PHE A 258 -1.33 -8.49 -27.67
CA PHE A 258 -2.24 -9.10 -28.62
C PHE A 258 -1.59 -10.10 -29.55
N ASP A 259 -0.28 -9.99 -29.84
CA ASP A 259 0.42 -10.90 -30.74
C ASP A 259 0.73 -12.25 -30.11
N THR A 260 0.97 -12.31 -28.80
CA THR A 260 1.37 -13.53 -28.09
C THR A 260 0.29 -14.14 -27.22
N GLN A 261 -0.58 -13.30 -26.63
CA GLN A 261 -1.59 -13.73 -25.65
C GLN A 261 -2.97 -14.00 -26.27
N VAL A 262 -3.19 -13.71 -27.58
CA VAL A 262 -4.41 -14.11 -28.30
C VAL A 262 -4.15 -15.37 -29.09
N GLN A 263 -4.93 -16.41 -28.84
CA GLN A 263 -4.76 -17.72 -29.47
C GLN A 263 -6.11 -18.35 -29.85
N ASN A 264 -6.08 -19.34 -30.71
CA ASN A 264 -7.24 -20.21 -30.97
C ASN A 264 -7.25 -21.34 -29.94
N LEU A 265 -8.18 -21.29 -29.00
CA LEU A 265 -8.30 -22.27 -27.91
C LEU A 265 -9.31 -23.37 -28.18
N ALA A 266 -9.89 -23.49 -29.41
CA ALA A 266 -10.94 -24.44 -29.74
C ALA A 266 -10.57 -25.93 -29.52
N GLY A 267 -9.27 -26.25 -29.46
CA GLY A 267 -8.77 -27.61 -29.20
C GLY A 267 -8.07 -27.81 -27.86
N LEU A 268 -8.18 -26.83 -26.95
CA LEU A 268 -7.53 -26.92 -25.64
C LEU A 268 -8.19 -28.01 -24.79
N ASP A 269 -7.39 -28.96 -24.32
CA ASP A 269 -7.85 -29.99 -23.38
C ASP A 269 -7.85 -29.43 -21.95
N THR A 270 -9.05 -29.20 -21.43
CA THR A 270 -9.26 -28.57 -20.10
C THR A 270 -9.68 -29.56 -19.02
N ARG A 271 -9.59 -30.89 -19.24
CA ARG A 271 -10.09 -31.93 -18.31
C ARG A 271 -9.40 -31.91 -16.94
N ASP A 272 -8.16 -31.42 -16.88
CA ASP A 272 -7.38 -31.31 -15.65
C ASP A 272 -7.27 -29.84 -15.17
N PHE A 273 -8.07 -28.91 -15.66
CA PHE A 273 -8.04 -27.50 -15.31
C PHE A 273 -9.21 -27.15 -14.40
N ASP A 274 -9.02 -26.18 -13.52
CA ASP A 274 -10.14 -25.58 -12.80
C ASP A 274 -10.87 -24.62 -13.75
N ILE A 275 -12.17 -24.83 -13.97
CA ILE A 275 -13.00 -23.96 -14.79
C ILE A 275 -13.72 -22.96 -13.90
N VAL A 276 -13.38 -21.71 -14.03
CA VAL A 276 -13.86 -20.65 -13.15
C VAL A 276 -14.53 -19.54 -13.93
N ALA A 277 -15.54 -18.91 -13.35
CA ALA A 277 -16.23 -17.81 -13.98
C ALA A 277 -16.32 -16.59 -13.05
N GLY A 278 -16.27 -15.41 -13.66
CA GLY A 278 -16.52 -14.14 -12.98
C GLY A 278 -17.77 -13.49 -13.57
N LEU A 279 -18.62 -12.99 -12.69
CA LEU A 279 -19.92 -12.40 -13.06
C LEU A 279 -20.06 -11.01 -12.44
N ASP A 280 -20.12 -9.98 -13.30
CA ASP A 280 -20.49 -8.61 -12.93
C ASP A 280 -21.93 -8.35 -13.36
N VAL A 281 -22.79 -7.94 -12.43
CA VAL A 281 -24.25 -7.84 -12.68
C VAL A 281 -24.67 -6.38 -12.73
N GLY A 282 -25.24 -5.99 -13.87
CA GLY A 282 -25.93 -4.74 -14.08
C GLY A 282 -27.36 -4.94 -14.60
N TYR A 283 -28.17 -3.91 -14.55
CA TYR A 283 -29.50 -3.88 -15.21
C TYR A 283 -29.49 -2.90 -16.38
N ARG A 284 -29.25 -1.61 -16.13
CA ARG A 284 -29.03 -0.61 -17.20
C ARG A 284 -27.65 -0.77 -17.80
N ASP A 285 -26.66 -1.02 -16.94
CA ASP A 285 -25.32 -1.41 -17.32
C ASP A 285 -25.31 -2.90 -17.70
N PRO A 286 -24.42 -3.33 -18.60
CA PRO A 286 -24.36 -4.72 -19.01
C PRO A 286 -24.03 -5.68 -17.87
N THR A 287 -24.70 -6.84 -17.88
CA THR A 287 -24.23 -8.02 -17.12
C THR A 287 -23.13 -8.69 -17.94
N ALA A 288 -21.96 -8.85 -17.35
CA ALA A 288 -20.79 -9.45 -17.95
C ALA A 288 -20.43 -10.78 -17.26
N LEU A 289 -20.17 -11.81 -18.05
CA LEU A 289 -19.66 -13.12 -17.58
C LEU A 289 -18.41 -13.46 -18.39
N CYS A 290 -17.32 -13.82 -17.72
CA CYS A 290 -16.15 -14.44 -18.33
C CYS A 290 -15.95 -15.85 -17.82
N ILE A 291 -15.51 -16.77 -18.69
CA ILE A 291 -15.18 -18.15 -18.33
C ILE A 291 -13.70 -18.38 -18.60
N LEU A 292 -12.98 -18.75 -17.56
CA LEU A 292 -11.55 -18.98 -17.57
C LEU A 292 -11.23 -20.43 -17.16
N ALA A 293 -10.26 -21.04 -17.82
CA ALA A 293 -9.65 -22.29 -17.39
C ALA A 293 -8.28 -21.99 -16.75
N TYR A 294 -8.01 -22.56 -15.60
CA TYR A 294 -6.73 -22.42 -14.92
C TYR A 294 -5.94 -23.72 -14.93
N ASP A 295 -4.76 -23.66 -15.54
CA ASP A 295 -3.80 -24.76 -15.51
C ASP A 295 -2.77 -24.52 -14.38
N TYR A 296 -2.91 -25.27 -13.29
CA TYR A 296 -2.01 -25.18 -12.13
C TYR A 296 -0.57 -25.65 -12.41
N ARG A 297 -0.36 -26.41 -13.49
CA ARG A 297 0.99 -26.91 -13.88
C ARG A 297 1.83 -25.83 -14.53
N THR A 298 1.20 -24.98 -15.32
CA THR A 298 1.86 -23.86 -16.02
C THR A 298 1.59 -22.52 -15.38
N ASP A 299 0.70 -22.45 -14.37
CA ASP A 299 0.23 -21.25 -13.70
C ASP A 299 -0.35 -20.23 -14.69
N LYS A 300 -1.14 -20.72 -15.66
CA LYS A 300 -1.77 -19.92 -16.72
C LYS A 300 -3.27 -19.97 -16.69
N TYR A 301 -3.90 -18.86 -17.03
CA TYR A 301 -5.31 -18.74 -17.28
C TYR A 301 -5.59 -18.66 -18.78
N TYR A 302 -6.64 -19.34 -19.20
CA TYR A 302 -7.13 -19.35 -20.58
C TYR A 302 -8.57 -18.85 -20.61
N ALA A 303 -8.83 -17.68 -21.19
CA ALA A 303 -10.18 -17.15 -21.37
C ALA A 303 -10.87 -17.88 -22.52
N LEU A 304 -11.83 -18.74 -22.18
CA LEU A 304 -12.49 -19.66 -23.12
C LEU A 304 -13.74 -19.09 -23.75
N ALA A 305 -14.49 -18.26 -23.00
CA ALA A 305 -15.76 -17.72 -23.44
C ALA A 305 -16.15 -16.47 -22.64
N GLU A 306 -17.11 -15.74 -23.19
CA GLU A 306 -17.66 -14.51 -22.63
C GLU A 306 -19.16 -14.38 -22.90
N TYR A 307 -19.84 -13.61 -22.05
CA TYR A 307 -21.21 -13.14 -22.28
C TYR A 307 -21.32 -11.69 -21.81
N LEU A 308 -21.96 -10.87 -22.61
CA LEU A 308 -22.23 -9.47 -22.27
C LEU A 308 -23.64 -9.13 -22.78
N SER A 309 -24.53 -8.67 -21.89
CA SER A 309 -25.87 -8.25 -22.27
C SER A 309 -26.46 -7.24 -21.29
N ALA A 310 -27.16 -6.24 -21.80
CA ALA A 310 -27.82 -5.20 -21.01
C ALA A 310 -29.35 -5.27 -21.15
N GLU A 311 -30.06 -4.70 -20.17
CA GLU A 311 -31.52 -4.57 -20.16
C GLU A 311 -32.29 -5.90 -20.26
N ASP A 312 -31.66 -6.99 -19.81
CA ASP A 312 -32.25 -8.33 -19.83
C ASP A 312 -32.78 -8.75 -18.44
N SER A 313 -33.74 -9.65 -18.42
CA SER A 313 -34.28 -10.22 -17.19
C SER A 313 -33.29 -11.19 -16.53
N THR A 314 -33.40 -11.37 -15.21
CA THR A 314 -32.67 -12.39 -14.44
C THR A 314 -32.78 -13.77 -15.08
N SER A 315 -33.98 -14.15 -15.55
CA SER A 315 -34.22 -15.43 -16.24
C SER A 315 -33.41 -15.58 -17.54
N LYS A 316 -33.21 -14.50 -18.31
CA LYS A 316 -32.42 -14.56 -19.53
C LYS A 316 -30.92 -14.72 -19.21
N HIS A 317 -30.41 -13.96 -18.24
CA HIS A 317 -29.04 -14.11 -17.76
C HIS A 317 -28.82 -15.52 -17.18
N ALA A 318 -29.74 -16.03 -16.36
CA ALA A 318 -29.65 -17.37 -15.79
C ALA A 318 -29.55 -18.48 -16.85
N LYS A 319 -30.36 -18.39 -17.92
CA LYS A 319 -30.28 -19.33 -19.04
C LYS A 319 -28.94 -19.25 -19.78
N ALA A 320 -28.38 -18.07 -19.93
CA ALA A 320 -27.05 -17.91 -20.53
C ALA A 320 -25.97 -18.51 -19.62
N ILE A 321 -26.03 -18.26 -18.32
CA ILE A 321 -25.10 -18.83 -17.35
C ILE A 321 -25.20 -20.36 -17.38
N GLN A 322 -26.42 -20.92 -17.34
CA GLN A 322 -26.64 -22.38 -17.39
C GLN A 322 -26.05 -22.97 -18.68
N PHE A 323 -26.25 -22.33 -19.83
CA PHE A 323 -25.66 -22.77 -21.09
C PHE A 323 -24.16 -22.90 -21.02
N TYR A 324 -23.47 -21.91 -20.40
CA TYR A 324 -22.02 -21.96 -20.24
C TYR A 324 -21.58 -22.97 -19.18
N MET A 325 -22.35 -23.16 -18.11
CA MET A 325 -22.09 -24.20 -17.11
C MET A 325 -22.13 -25.60 -17.75
N ASP A 326 -23.16 -25.88 -18.55
CA ASP A 326 -23.33 -27.15 -19.24
C ASP A 326 -22.23 -27.38 -20.30
N LYS A 327 -21.76 -26.32 -20.94
CA LYS A 327 -20.75 -26.40 -22.00
C LYS A 327 -19.33 -26.59 -21.50
N TYR A 328 -18.98 -25.94 -20.36
CA TYR A 328 -17.61 -25.87 -19.89
C TYR A 328 -17.38 -26.55 -18.53
N ASP A 329 -18.41 -27.12 -17.91
CA ASP A 329 -18.35 -27.78 -16.59
C ASP A 329 -17.74 -26.84 -15.52
N ILE A 330 -18.37 -25.67 -15.33
CA ILE A 330 -17.84 -24.59 -14.48
C ILE A 330 -17.86 -25.01 -13.01
N ASP A 331 -16.68 -25.02 -12.35
CA ASP A 331 -16.52 -25.37 -10.94
C ASP A 331 -16.98 -24.26 -9.99
N TYR A 332 -16.62 -23.00 -10.30
CA TYR A 332 -16.89 -21.86 -9.42
C TYR A 332 -17.33 -20.63 -10.21
N ILE A 333 -18.36 -19.92 -9.71
CA ILE A 333 -18.82 -18.64 -10.24
C ILE A 333 -18.65 -17.58 -9.16
N TYR A 334 -17.74 -16.62 -9.38
CA TYR A 334 -17.48 -15.49 -8.48
C TYR A 334 -18.30 -14.27 -8.88
N ILE A 335 -19.04 -13.69 -7.92
CA ILE A 335 -19.96 -12.57 -8.16
C ILE A 335 -19.85 -11.51 -7.06
N ASP A 336 -20.09 -10.23 -7.37
CA ASP A 336 -20.13 -9.18 -6.35
C ASP A 336 -21.22 -9.49 -5.29
N SER A 337 -20.84 -9.40 -4.03
CA SER A 337 -21.77 -9.52 -2.90
C SER A 337 -22.90 -8.49 -2.91
N ALA A 338 -22.75 -7.37 -3.59
CA ALA A 338 -23.80 -6.36 -3.75
C ALA A 338 -25.00 -6.89 -4.59
N ALA A 339 -24.79 -7.89 -5.45
CA ALA A 339 -25.84 -8.51 -6.25
C ALA A 339 -26.67 -9.57 -5.47
N ALA A 340 -26.97 -9.30 -4.19
CA ALA A 340 -27.56 -10.29 -3.28
C ALA A 340 -28.91 -10.84 -3.78
N GLN A 341 -29.80 -10.00 -4.32
CA GLN A 341 -31.09 -10.44 -4.86
C GLN A 341 -30.89 -11.34 -6.09
N PHE A 342 -30.06 -10.92 -7.02
CA PHE A 342 -29.79 -11.70 -8.22
C PHE A 342 -29.20 -13.08 -7.88
N ARG A 343 -28.33 -13.16 -6.89
CA ARG A 343 -27.77 -14.42 -6.39
C ARG A 343 -28.82 -15.33 -5.76
N ALA A 344 -29.74 -14.73 -4.99
CA ALA A 344 -30.84 -15.46 -4.38
C ALA A 344 -31.77 -16.06 -5.46
N ASP A 345 -32.10 -15.29 -6.49
CA ASP A 345 -32.93 -15.73 -7.61
C ASP A 345 -32.22 -16.85 -8.41
N LEU A 346 -30.91 -16.71 -8.69
CA LEU A 346 -30.11 -17.74 -9.35
C LEU A 346 -30.14 -19.08 -8.57
N ALA A 347 -29.99 -19.00 -7.26
CA ALA A 347 -29.99 -20.20 -6.42
C ALA A 347 -31.38 -20.83 -6.30
N ALA A 348 -32.43 -20.01 -6.05
CA ALA A 348 -33.78 -20.47 -5.79
C ALA A 348 -34.49 -21.00 -7.06
N ASP A 349 -34.38 -20.26 -8.16
CA ASP A 349 -35.19 -20.54 -9.35
C ASP A 349 -34.43 -21.35 -10.42
N PHE A 350 -33.09 -21.34 -10.37
CA PHE A 350 -32.24 -21.96 -11.39
C PHE A 350 -31.23 -22.97 -10.84
N GLY A 351 -31.12 -23.09 -9.50
CA GLY A 351 -30.16 -24.03 -8.88
C GLY A 351 -28.68 -23.63 -9.08
N ILE A 352 -28.40 -22.38 -9.47
CA ILE A 352 -27.06 -21.92 -9.76
C ILE A 352 -26.43 -21.36 -8.47
N SER A 353 -25.38 -22.02 -7.98
CA SER A 353 -24.60 -21.58 -6.81
C SER A 353 -23.51 -20.60 -7.21
N THR A 354 -23.30 -19.57 -6.38
CA THR A 354 -22.27 -18.55 -6.61
C THR A 354 -21.49 -18.24 -5.35
N ILE A 355 -20.25 -17.79 -5.51
CA ILE A 355 -19.33 -17.43 -4.43
C ILE A 355 -19.13 -15.92 -4.41
N ASN A 356 -19.04 -15.31 -3.22
CA ASN A 356 -18.73 -13.89 -3.10
C ASN A 356 -17.32 -13.59 -3.63
N ALA A 357 -17.24 -12.70 -4.62
CA ALA A 357 -15.97 -12.23 -5.14
C ALA A 357 -15.25 -11.34 -4.13
N LYS A 358 -13.92 -11.35 -4.16
CA LYS A 358 -13.07 -10.32 -3.57
C LYS A 358 -13.15 -9.08 -4.45
N LYS A 359 -13.57 -7.95 -3.87
CA LYS A 359 -13.95 -6.77 -4.63
C LYS A 359 -13.07 -5.54 -4.46
N SER A 360 -11.92 -5.64 -3.77
CA SER A 360 -10.94 -4.55 -3.76
C SER A 360 -10.56 -4.18 -5.19
N ILE A 361 -10.83 -2.93 -5.57
CA ILE A 361 -10.61 -2.48 -6.95
C ILE A 361 -9.12 -2.41 -7.24
N LEU A 362 -8.36 -1.66 -6.46
CA LEU A 362 -6.93 -1.46 -6.71
C LEU A 362 -6.13 -2.75 -6.55
N ASP A 363 -6.34 -3.51 -5.47
CA ASP A 363 -5.62 -4.78 -5.24
C ASP A 363 -5.99 -5.81 -6.32
N GLY A 364 -7.25 -5.86 -6.74
CA GLY A 364 -7.71 -6.77 -7.79
C GLY A 364 -7.18 -6.40 -9.18
N ILE A 365 -7.10 -5.09 -9.50
CA ILE A 365 -6.49 -4.61 -10.74
C ILE A 365 -5.00 -4.94 -10.74
N ALA A 366 -4.29 -4.67 -9.66
CA ALA A 366 -2.88 -4.96 -9.51
C ALA A 366 -2.59 -6.46 -9.68
N HIS A 367 -3.40 -7.32 -9.05
CA HIS A 367 -3.30 -8.76 -9.21
C HIS A 367 -3.50 -9.22 -10.67
N MET A 368 -4.56 -8.73 -11.31
CA MET A 368 -4.85 -9.05 -12.72
C MET A 368 -3.75 -8.51 -13.66
N ALA A 369 -3.25 -7.28 -13.44
CA ALA A 369 -2.14 -6.74 -14.20
C ALA A 369 -0.90 -7.62 -14.09
N GLY A 370 -0.57 -8.12 -12.88
CA GLY A 370 0.53 -9.07 -12.69
C GLY A 370 0.37 -10.37 -13.48
N ILE A 371 -0.86 -10.87 -13.66
CA ILE A 371 -1.14 -12.05 -14.51
C ILE A 371 -0.95 -11.70 -15.99
N VAL A 372 -1.48 -10.56 -16.42
CA VAL A 372 -1.42 -10.10 -17.82
C VAL A 372 0.01 -9.78 -18.25
N ASP A 373 0.72 -8.98 -17.46
CA ASP A 373 2.07 -8.48 -17.78
C ASP A 373 3.14 -9.60 -17.79
N ASN A 374 2.84 -10.73 -17.12
CA ASN A 374 3.72 -11.92 -17.11
C ASN A 374 3.28 -13.02 -18.08
N ASP A 375 2.49 -12.72 -19.11
CA ASP A 375 2.00 -13.66 -20.14
C ASP A 375 1.26 -14.89 -19.55
N ARG A 376 0.60 -14.71 -18.41
CA ARG A 376 -0.15 -15.77 -17.72
C ARG A 376 -1.63 -15.79 -18.09
N LEU A 377 -2.14 -14.79 -18.81
CA LEU A 377 -3.48 -14.75 -19.37
C LEU A 377 -3.41 -14.96 -20.88
N ILE A 378 -4.00 -16.03 -21.37
CA ILE A 378 -4.19 -16.30 -22.81
C ILE A 378 -5.69 -16.17 -23.11
N VAL A 379 -6.03 -15.47 -24.17
CA VAL A 379 -7.43 -15.19 -24.53
C VAL A 379 -7.78 -15.83 -25.86
N ASP A 380 -8.91 -16.55 -25.92
CA ASP A 380 -9.42 -17.06 -27.20
C ASP A 380 -9.75 -15.92 -28.15
N GLN A 381 -9.37 -16.06 -29.41
CA GLN A 381 -9.58 -15.05 -30.45
C GLN A 381 -11.05 -14.66 -30.66
N ASN A 382 -12.00 -15.48 -30.17
CA ASN A 382 -13.45 -15.24 -30.26
C ASN A 382 -13.98 -14.46 -29.03
N CYS A 383 -13.21 -14.28 -27.96
CA CYS A 383 -13.57 -13.50 -26.77
C CYS A 383 -13.35 -11.99 -27.03
N LYS A 384 -14.15 -11.42 -27.92
CA LYS A 384 -13.95 -10.04 -28.42
C LYS A 384 -14.21 -8.98 -27.37
N GLU A 385 -15.16 -9.20 -26.46
CA GLU A 385 -15.46 -8.23 -25.40
C GLU A 385 -14.37 -8.22 -24.32
N ILE A 386 -13.80 -9.39 -23.99
CA ILE A 386 -12.59 -9.49 -23.14
C ILE A 386 -11.42 -8.73 -23.80
N LEU A 387 -11.16 -8.98 -25.09
CA LEU A 387 -10.06 -8.33 -25.83
C LEU A 387 -10.24 -6.81 -25.87
N LYS A 388 -11.45 -6.33 -26.17
CA LYS A 388 -11.78 -4.89 -26.15
C LYS A 388 -11.60 -4.29 -24.75
N ALA A 389 -12.02 -5.00 -23.71
CA ALA A 389 -11.88 -4.53 -22.33
C ALA A 389 -10.41 -4.41 -21.94
N LEU A 390 -9.58 -5.41 -22.26
CA LEU A 390 -8.13 -5.36 -22.02
C LEU A 390 -7.44 -4.23 -22.79
N GLU A 391 -7.93 -3.90 -23.99
CA GLU A 391 -7.41 -2.80 -24.80
C GLU A 391 -7.79 -1.41 -24.27
N ALA A 392 -9.04 -1.24 -23.80
CA ALA A 392 -9.64 0.06 -23.55
C ALA A 392 -9.75 0.45 -22.08
N TYR A 393 -9.54 -0.49 -21.14
CA TYR A 393 -9.63 -0.19 -19.71
C TYR A 393 -8.44 0.66 -19.28
N GLN A 394 -8.74 1.84 -18.73
CA GLN A 394 -7.76 2.87 -18.42
C GLN A 394 -8.05 3.57 -17.11
N TRP A 395 -7.03 4.24 -16.57
CA TRP A 395 -7.16 5.05 -15.39
C TRP A 395 -7.90 6.36 -15.65
N ASP A 396 -8.67 6.82 -14.66
CA ASP A 396 -9.33 8.13 -14.72
C ASP A 396 -8.30 9.22 -14.33
N ASN A 397 -7.76 9.87 -15.36
CA ASN A 397 -6.77 10.94 -15.20
C ASN A 397 -7.41 12.32 -14.97
N THR A 398 -8.74 12.43 -14.88
CA THR A 398 -9.45 13.72 -14.76
C THR A 398 -9.65 14.16 -13.31
N GLY A 399 -9.44 13.27 -12.32
CA GLY A 399 -9.70 13.52 -10.90
C GLY A 399 -8.47 14.00 -10.13
N VAL A 400 -8.65 15.03 -9.31
CA VAL A 400 -7.71 15.36 -8.23
C VAL A 400 -8.04 14.43 -7.06
N GLY A 401 -7.17 13.45 -6.75
CA GLY A 401 -7.39 12.54 -5.62
C GLY A 401 -7.03 11.09 -5.93
N LYS A 402 -7.89 10.17 -5.55
CA LYS A 402 -7.62 8.73 -5.67
C LYS A 402 -7.49 8.26 -7.09
N GLU A 403 -6.44 7.48 -7.35
CA GLU A 403 -6.34 6.69 -8.57
C GLU A 403 -7.51 5.70 -8.61
N ARG A 404 -8.30 5.79 -9.65
CA ARG A 404 -9.43 4.92 -9.91
C ARG A 404 -9.51 4.61 -11.41
N PRO A 405 -9.97 3.43 -11.77
CA PRO A 405 -10.23 3.15 -13.17
C PRO A 405 -11.39 4.00 -13.67
N LEU A 406 -11.34 4.37 -14.95
CA LEU A 406 -12.42 5.06 -15.62
C LEU A 406 -13.63 4.12 -15.71
N HIS A 407 -14.77 4.52 -15.13
CA HIS A 407 -15.99 3.76 -15.26
C HIS A 407 -16.63 4.02 -16.64
N ASN A 408 -16.53 3.03 -17.52
CA ASN A 408 -17.07 3.05 -18.89
C ASN A 408 -17.53 1.64 -19.29
N TRP A 409 -17.89 1.46 -20.55
CA TRP A 409 -18.33 0.17 -21.09
C TRP A 409 -17.31 -0.98 -20.86
N ALA A 410 -16.01 -0.68 -20.83
CA ALA A 410 -14.95 -1.68 -20.62
C ALA A 410 -14.87 -2.16 -19.16
N SER A 411 -15.42 -1.40 -18.19
CA SER A 411 -15.32 -1.72 -16.77
C SER A 411 -16.06 -3.02 -16.42
N HIS A 412 -17.22 -3.30 -17.02
CA HIS A 412 -18.02 -4.47 -16.67
C HIS A 412 -17.32 -5.80 -16.96
N MET A 413 -16.74 -5.95 -18.16
CA MET A 413 -15.97 -7.15 -18.49
C MET A 413 -14.67 -7.23 -17.69
N SER A 414 -14.01 -6.09 -17.45
CA SER A 414 -12.81 -6.01 -16.62
C SER A 414 -13.11 -6.40 -15.16
N ASP A 415 -14.26 -5.99 -14.62
CA ASP A 415 -14.70 -6.33 -13.28
C ASP A 415 -15.06 -7.82 -13.16
N ALA A 416 -15.73 -8.39 -14.16
CA ALA A 416 -15.99 -9.83 -14.23
C ALA A 416 -14.67 -10.63 -14.23
N MET A 417 -13.70 -10.26 -15.06
CA MET A 417 -12.38 -10.90 -15.05
C MET A 417 -11.66 -10.73 -13.70
N ARG A 418 -11.70 -9.54 -13.12
CA ARG A 418 -11.10 -9.25 -11.83
C ARG A 418 -11.72 -10.07 -10.70
N TYR A 419 -13.04 -10.21 -10.67
CA TYR A 419 -13.73 -11.06 -9.69
C TYR A 419 -13.27 -12.50 -9.78
N CYS A 420 -13.14 -13.03 -10.99
CA CYS A 420 -12.66 -14.38 -11.22
C CYS A 420 -11.20 -14.55 -10.78
N LEU A 421 -10.27 -13.81 -11.39
CA LEU A 421 -8.83 -13.96 -11.19
C LEU A 421 -8.38 -13.68 -9.76
N TYR A 422 -8.90 -12.59 -9.16
CA TYR A 422 -8.50 -12.19 -7.79
C TYR A 422 -9.09 -13.09 -6.71
N SER A 423 -10.28 -13.66 -6.93
CA SER A 423 -10.92 -14.55 -5.94
C SER A 423 -10.38 -15.97 -6.00
N HIS A 424 -10.12 -16.50 -7.19
CA HIS A 424 -9.68 -17.88 -7.39
C HIS A 424 -8.30 -18.15 -6.76
N GLN A 425 -7.29 -17.38 -7.07
CA GLN A 425 -5.92 -17.64 -6.61
C GLN A 425 -5.76 -17.54 -5.09
N THR A 426 -6.55 -16.70 -4.42
CA THR A 426 -6.53 -16.58 -2.96
C THR A 426 -7.26 -17.74 -2.25
N SER A 427 -8.02 -18.54 -2.98
CA SER A 427 -8.66 -19.75 -2.47
C SER A 427 -7.71 -20.95 -2.53
N VAL A 428 -6.84 -21.02 -3.53
CA VAL A 428 -5.85 -22.10 -3.73
C VAL A 428 -4.66 -21.99 -2.75
N GLY A 429 -4.33 -20.79 -2.27
CA GLY A 429 -3.24 -20.56 -1.30
C GLY A 429 -3.61 -20.78 0.18
N SER A 430 -4.79 -21.31 0.48
CA SER A 430 -5.34 -21.49 1.84
C SER A 430 -5.37 -22.95 2.32
N PHE A 431 -4.67 -23.86 1.69
CA PHE A 431 -4.53 -25.26 2.09
C PHE A 431 -3.14 -25.58 2.61
#